data_2f428fea4fd4c945ca823f87a980104b
#
_entry.id   2f428fea4fd4c945ca823f87a980104b
#
_cell.length_a   1.000
_cell.length_b   1.000
_cell.length_c   1.000
_cell.angle_alpha   90.00
_cell.angle_beta   90.00
_cell.angle_gamma   90.00
#
_symmetry.space_group_name_H-M   'P 1'
#
loop_
_entity.id
_entity.type
_entity.pdbx_description
1 polymer ?
#
loop_
_entity_poly.entity_id
_entity_poly.type
_entity_poly.pdbx_seq_one_letter_code
_entity_poly.pdbx_strand_id
1 'polypeptide(L)'
;HGRFAKNIEQAPDWNISRDRFWATAMPVWKGTDKDGNEHVKVVGSYAELKELSGVELDDYHRPWVDDVTFLIDGVTYTRIDKVMDSWFEAGSMPFAQFHYPFENKEKFEANFPGDFIVEYIAQTRAWFYYMHAMNVALFGENSLRTSL
;
A
#
# COMPACT_ATOMS: atom_id res chain seq x y z
N HIS A 1 29.38 0.20 -7.00
CA HIS A 1 28.09 0.92 -6.84
C HIS A 1 27.45 1.11 -8.21
N GLY A 2 26.39 0.34 -8.51
CA GLY A 2 25.65 0.42 -9.77
C GLY A 2 24.75 1.66 -9.83
N ARG A 3 24.18 1.92 -11.02
CA ARG A 3 23.25 3.04 -11.25
C ARG A 3 22.01 2.95 -10.34
N PHE A 4 21.49 1.75 -10.10
CA PHE A 4 20.34 1.54 -9.24
C PHE A 4 20.62 1.97 -7.80
N ALA A 5 21.74 1.56 -7.20
CA ALA A 5 22.12 1.97 -5.86
C ALA A 5 22.19 3.50 -5.71
N LYS A 6 22.82 4.18 -6.69
CA LYS A 6 22.87 5.65 -6.69
C LYS A 6 21.48 6.29 -6.78
N ASN A 7 20.57 5.71 -7.56
CA ASN A 7 19.19 6.21 -7.65
C ASN A 7 18.44 6.05 -6.33
N ILE A 8 18.65 4.95 -5.61
CA ILE A 8 18.06 4.74 -4.27
C ILE A 8 18.60 5.74 -3.27
N GLU A 9 19.93 5.92 -3.22
CA GLU A 9 20.60 6.86 -2.32
C GLU A 9 20.13 8.32 -2.51
N GLN A 10 19.73 8.68 -3.73
CA GLN A 10 19.31 10.03 -4.10
C GLN A 10 17.78 10.17 -4.23
N ALA A 11 17.05 9.11 -3.96
CA ALA A 11 15.58 9.14 -4.10
C ALA A 11 14.97 10.13 -3.09
N PRO A 12 14.05 10.98 -3.54
CA PRO A 12 13.29 11.84 -2.63
C PRO A 12 12.29 10.99 -1.83
N ASP A 13 11.72 11.58 -0.78
CA ASP A 13 10.60 10.99 -0.07
C ASP A 13 9.45 10.65 -1.02
N TRP A 14 8.89 9.45 -0.87
CA TRP A 14 7.78 9.00 -1.68
C TRP A 14 6.45 9.32 -0.97
N ASN A 15 5.73 10.32 -1.47
CA ASN A 15 4.36 10.55 -1.05
C ASN A 15 3.45 9.48 -1.69
N ILE A 16 2.88 8.61 -0.87
CA ILE A 16 2.03 7.49 -1.32
C ILE A 16 0.56 7.87 -1.54
N SER A 17 0.15 9.10 -1.22
CA SER A 17 -1.22 9.58 -1.43
C SER A 17 -1.36 10.41 -2.70
N ARG A 18 -2.54 10.34 -3.33
CA ARG A 18 -2.90 11.13 -4.52
C ARG A 18 -4.28 11.75 -4.39
N ASP A 19 -4.40 12.97 -4.92
CA ASP A 19 -5.66 13.70 -5.11
C ASP A 19 -6.31 13.28 -6.43
N ARG A 20 -6.83 12.05 -6.46
CA ARG A 20 -7.55 11.46 -7.60
C ARG A 20 -8.82 10.80 -7.13
N PHE A 21 -9.78 10.66 -8.04
CA PHE A 21 -11.00 9.95 -7.72
C PHE A 21 -10.79 8.43 -7.73
N TRP A 22 -10.17 7.90 -8.80
CA TRP A 22 -10.03 6.46 -9.02
C TRP A 22 -8.60 5.98 -8.78
N ALA A 23 -8.45 5.06 -7.89
CA ALA A 23 -7.38 4.11 -7.58
C ALA A 23 -7.75 3.40 -6.28
N THR A 24 -6.89 2.55 -5.74
CA THR A 24 -7.07 1.95 -4.42
C THR A 24 -7.26 3.04 -3.36
N ALA A 25 -8.41 3.03 -2.70
CA ALA A 25 -8.74 3.99 -1.65
C ALA A 25 -7.78 3.85 -0.46
N MET A 26 -7.21 4.93 0.04
CA MET A 26 -6.35 4.86 1.22
C MET A 26 -7.16 4.40 2.44
N PRO A 27 -6.71 3.34 3.15
CA PRO A 27 -7.43 2.79 4.29
C PRO A 27 -7.17 3.60 5.57
N VAL A 28 -7.39 4.90 5.51
CA VAL A 28 -7.13 5.84 6.60
C VAL A 28 -8.39 6.61 6.95
N TRP A 29 -8.79 6.53 8.21
CA TRP A 29 -9.91 7.28 8.78
C TRP A 29 -9.39 8.29 9.80
N LYS A 30 -10.04 9.43 9.85
CA LYS A 30 -9.75 10.51 10.79
C LYS A 30 -10.99 10.92 11.56
N GLY A 31 -10.80 11.28 12.81
CA GLY A 31 -11.83 11.87 13.66
C GLY A 31 -11.25 12.94 14.55
N THR A 32 -12.09 13.85 15.02
CA THR A 32 -11.69 14.89 15.97
C THR A 32 -12.49 14.71 17.26
N ASP A 33 -11.82 14.69 18.39
CA ASP A 33 -12.47 14.59 19.69
C ASP A 33 -13.07 15.95 20.13
N LYS A 34 -13.79 15.92 21.25
CA LYS A 34 -14.42 17.11 21.83
C LYS A 34 -13.43 18.19 22.25
N ASP A 35 -12.17 17.84 22.48
CA ASP A 35 -11.11 18.74 22.91
C ASP A 35 -10.33 19.29 21.69
N GLY A 36 -10.72 18.91 20.46
CA GLY A 36 -10.13 19.37 19.20
C GLY A 36 -8.90 18.58 18.74
N ASN A 37 -8.58 17.46 19.39
CA ASN A 37 -7.45 16.63 18.97
C ASN A 37 -7.83 15.75 17.78
N GLU A 38 -6.97 15.70 16.79
CA GLU A 38 -7.12 14.81 15.64
C GLU A 38 -6.64 13.38 15.98
N HIS A 39 -7.47 12.41 15.65
CA HIS A 39 -7.17 11.00 15.78
C HIS A 39 -7.14 10.34 14.41
N VAL A 40 -6.20 9.43 14.20
CA VAL A 40 -6.02 8.70 12.95
C VAL A 40 -6.12 7.20 13.19
N LYS A 41 -6.93 6.51 12.39
CA LYS A 41 -7.03 5.05 12.36
C LYS A 41 -6.67 4.55 10.98
N VAL A 42 -5.64 3.72 10.89
CA VAL A 42 -5.33 2.94 9.68
C VAL A 42 -6.00 1.58 9.83
N VAL A 43 -6.78 1.18 8.85
CA VAL A 43 -7.50 -0.11 8.83
C VAL A 43 -6.71 -1.11 7.99
N GLY A 44 -6.30 -2.23 8.59
CA GLY A 44 -5.40 -3.19 7.96
C GLY A 44 -6.09 -4.27 7.12
N SER A 45 -7.43 -4.41 7.21
CA SER A 45 -8.16 -5.42 6.44
C SER A 45 -9.65 -5.08 6.30
N TYR A 46 -10.32 -5.72 5.34
CA TYR A 46 -11.78 -5.62 5.20
C TYR A 46 -12.53 -6.19 6.41
N ALA A 47 -11.98 -7.23 7.03
CA ALA A 47 -12.54 -7.81 8.26
C ALA A 47 -12.51 -6.80 9.42
N GLU A 48 -11.40 -6.11 9.60
CA GLU A 48 -11.28 -5.05 10.61
C GLU A 48 -12.24 -3.89 10.31
N LEU A 49 -12.37 -3.48 9.05
CA LEU A 49 -13.32 -2.43 8.67
C LEU A 49 -14.76 -2.83 8.98
N LYS A 50 -15.15 -4.07 8.69
CA LYS A 50 -16.46 -4.62 9.00
C LYS A 50 -16.68 -4.67 10.52
N GLU A 51 -15.70 -5.08 11.30
CA GLU A 51 -15.79 -5.10 12.77
C GLU A 51 -16.02 -3.70 13.34
N LEU A 52 -15.29 -2.71 12.85
CA LEU A 52 -15.38 -1.32 13.32
C LEU A 52 -16.68 -0.63 12.89
N SER A 53 -17.11 -0.82 11.64
CA SER A 53 -18.22 -0.07 11.04
C SER A 53 -19.54 -0.83 10.99
N GLY A 54 -19.52 -2.16 11.08
CA GLY A 54 -20.66 -3.03 10.81
C GLY A 54 -21.02 -3.14 9.33
N VAL A 55 -20.25 -2.53 8.43
CA VAL A 55 -20.52 -2.47 6.98
C VAL A 55 -19.62 -3.43 6.22
N GLU A 56 -20.17 -4.15 5.28
CA GLU A 56 -19.46 -4.95 4.29
C GLU A 56 -19.83 -4.44 2.89
N LEU A 57 -18.85 -4.21 2.06
CA LEU A 57 -19.02 -3.69 0.70
C LEU A 57 -18.66 -4.76 -0.33
N ASP A 58 -19.36 -4.74 -1.45
CA ASP A 58 -19.00 -5.55 -2.64
C ASP A 58 -17.81 -4.93 -3.40
N ASP A 59 -17.64 -3.60 -3.27
CA ASP A 59 -16.56 -2.84 -3.89
C ASP A 59 -16.02 -1.79 -2.90
N TYR A 60 -14.73 -1.86 -2.59
CA TYR A 60 -14.03 -0.95 -1.69
C TYR A 60 -13.36 0.24 -2.38
N HIS A 61 -13.66 0.47 -3.66
CA HIS A 61 -13.26 1.71 -4.34
C HIS A 61 -14.18 2.88 -3.96
N ARG A 62 -13.74 4.08 -4.32
CA ARG A 62 -14.59 5.27 -4.29
C ARG A 62 -15.70 5.17 -5.36
N PRO A 63 -16.91 5.64 -5.09
CA PRO A 63 -17.32 6.41 -3.89
C PRO A 63 -17.78 5.55 -2.71
N TRP A 64 -18.02 4.25 -2.88
CA TRP A 64 -18.72 3.40 -1.91
C TRP A 64 -18.03 3.35 -0.53
N VAL A 65 -16.69 3.27 -0.50
CA VAL A 65 -15.94 3.24 0.76
C VAL A 65 -15.88 4.60 1.46
N ASP A 66 -16.15 5.70 0.75
CA ASP A 66 -16.11 7.05 1.31
C ASP A 66 -17.17 7.28 2.39
N ASP A 67 -18.31 6.61 2.27
CA ASP A 67 -19.45 6.72 3.18
C ASP A 67 -19.31 5.82 4.42
N VAL A 68 -18.28 4.96 4.48
CA VAL A 68 -18.05 4.08 5.64
C VAL A 68 -17.46 4.88 6.79
N THR A 69 -18.21 4.95 7.88
CA THR A 69 -17.80 5.63 9.13
C THR A 69 -17.93 4.68 10.30
N PHE A 70 -17.22 4.96 11.39
CA PHE A 70 -17.32 4.22 12.63
C PHE A 70 -17.00 5.10 13.86
N LEU A 71 -17.37 4.59 15.03
CA LEU A 71 -17.22 5.30 16.30
C LEU A 71 -16.23 4.55 17.19
N ILE A 72 -15.20 5.25 17.70
CA ILE A 72 -14.27 4.75 18.71
C ILE A 72 -14.18 5.78 19.82
N ASP A 73 -14.46 5.39 21.07
CA ASP A 73 -14.35 6.23 22.27
C ASP A 73 -15.08 7.59 22.15
N GLY A 74 -16.24 7.59 21.48
CA GLY A 74 -17.04 8.79 21.27
C GLY A 74 -16.57 9.70 20.13
N VAL A 75 -15.54 9.31 19.40
CA VAL A 75 -15.04 10.01 18.21
C VAL A 75 -15.55 9.33 16.95
N THR A 76 -16.20 10.08 16.07
CA THR A 76 -16.62 9.59 14.76
C THR A 76 -15.45 9.70 13.78
N TYR A 77 -15.12 8.60 13.14
CA TYR A 77 -14.07 8.51 12.13
C TYR A 77 -14.68 8.47 10.73
N THR A 78 -14.16 9.32 9.86
CA THR A 78 -14.48 9.39 8.42
C THR A 78 -13.23 9.13 7.60
N ARG A 79 -13.40 8.48 6.44
CA ARG A 79 -12.27 8.19 5.56
C ARG A 79 -11.71 9.49 4.95
N ILE A 80 -10.40 9.56 4.79
CA ILE A 80 -9.76 10.65 4.03
C ILE A 80 -10.07 10.47 2.52
N ASP A 81 -10.21 11.56 1.79
CA ASP A 81 -10.57 11.57 0.35
C ASP A 81 -9.40 11.27 -0.60
N LYS A 82 -8.38 10.57 -0.12
CA LYS A 82 -7.18 10.22 -0.88
C LYS A 82 -7.24 8.80 -1.42
N VAL A 83 -6.50 8.58 -2.51
CA VAL A 83 -6.23 7.26 -3.06
C VAL A 83 -4.73 6.98 -3.04
N MET A 84 -4.35 5.72 -3.19
CA MET A 84 -2.95 5.32 -3.28
C MET A 84 -2.32 5.79 -4.59
N ASP A 85 -1.02 6.05 -4.56
CA ASP A 85 -0.21 6.14 -5.75
C ASP A 85 -0.25 4.81 -6.52
N SER A 86 -0.47 4.85 -7.83
CA SER A 86 -0.47 3.64 -8.68
C SER A 86 0.83 2.84 -8.61
N TRP A 87 1.93 3.48 -8.28
CA TRP A 87 3.21 2.79 -8.05
C TRP A 87 3.22 1.95 -6.78
N PHE A 88 2.35 2.24 -5.82
CA PHE A 88 2.14 1.38 -4.66
C PHE A 88 1.56 0.03 -5.10
N GLU A 89 0.53 0.04 -5.93
CA GLU A 89 -0.05 -1.17 -6.50
C GLU A 89 0.97 -1.92 -7.37
N ALA A 90 1.62 -1.22 -8.31
CA ALA A 90 2.64 -1.81 -9.17
C ALA A 90 3.83 -2.39 -8.38
N GLY A 91 4.27 -1.71 -7.33
CA GLY A 91 5.34 -2.15 -6.44
C GLY A 91 4.99 -3.36 -5.58
N SER A 92 3.69 -3.62 -5.37
CA SER A 92 3.21 -4.77 -4.61
C SER A 92 3.23 -6.10 -5.39
N MET A 93 3.47 -6.06 -6.69
CA MET A 93 3.39 -7.23 -7.57
C MET A 93 4.10 -8.48 -7.01
N PRO A 94 5.32 -8.41 -6.43
CA PRO A 94 6.03 -9.61 -5.98
C PRO A 94 5.25 -10.47 -4.99
N PHE A 95 4.39 -9.88 -4.18
CA PHE A 95 3.57 -10.57 -3.19
C PHE A 95 2.08 -10.57 -3.54
N ALA A 96 1.57 -9.50 -4.12
CA ALA A 96 0.15 -9.37 -4.45
C ALA A 96 -0.32 -10.39 -5.49
N GLN A 97 0.53 -10.79 -6.46
CA GLN A 97 0.21 -11.83 -7.45
C GLN A 97 -0.09 -13.19 -6.82
N PHE A 98 0.38 -13.44 -5.60
CA PHE A 98 0.11 -14.66 -4.84
C PHE A 98 -1.03 -14.50 -3.83
N HIS A 99 -1.60 -13.29 -3.70
CA HIS A 99 -2.51 -12.90 -2.63
C HIS A 99 -1.90 -13.14 -1.23
N TYR A 100 -0.56 -13.02 -1.14
CA TYR A 100 0.17 -13.14 0.12
C TYR A 100 -0.11 -11.92 1.02
N PRO A 101 -0.30 -12.07 2.35
CA PRO A 101 -0.07 -13.28 3.15
C PRO A 101 -1.32 -14.16 3.34
N PHE A 102 -2.44 -13.84 2.71
CA PHE A 102 -3.74 -14.49 2.96
C PHE A 102 -3.84 -15.86 2.27
N GLU A 103 -3.21 -16.01 1.11
CA GLU A 103 -3.20 -17.25 0.32
C GLU A 103 -1.79 -17.53 -0.21
N ASN A 104 -1.60 -18.76 -0.73
CA ASN A 104 -0.40 -19.18 -1.49
C ASN A 104 0.94 -18.89 -0.80
N LYS A 105 0.99 -18.94 0.52
CA LYS A 105 2.19 -18.62 1.31
C LYS A 105 3.41 -19.42 0.87
N GLU A 106 3.29 -20.75 0.78
CA GLU A 106 4.39 -21.63 0.37
C GLU A 106 4.89 -21.31 -1.05
N LYS A 107 3.95 -20.97 -1.96
CA LYS A 107 4.30 -20.60 -3.34
C LYS A 107 5.04 -19.27 -3.38
N PHE A 108 4.63 -18.30 -2.56
CA PHE A 108 5.35 -17.02 -2.42
C PHE A 108 6.75 -17.26 -1.88
N GLU A 109 6.89 -17.95 -0.75
CA GLU A 109 8.19 -18.22 -0.10
C GLU A 109 9.16 -18.99 -0.99
N ALA A 110 8.65 -19.88 -1.86
CA ALA A 110 9.48 -20.62 -2.83
C ALA A 110 9.95 -19.77 -4.02
N ASN A 111 9.29 -18.65 -4.30
CA ASN A 111 9.56 -17.79 -5.47
C ASN A 111 10.02 -16.38 -5.12
N PHE A 112 10.18 -16.07 -3.83
CA PHE A 112 10.64 -14.77 -3.37
C PHE A 112 12.01 -14.88 -2.69
N PRO A 113 12.98 -13.99 -2.97
CA PRO A 113 12.97 -12.97 -4.03
C PRO A 113 12.94 -13.57 -5.45
N GLY A 114 12.34 -12.85 -6.41
CA GLY A 114 12.30 -13.29 -7.81
C GLY A 114 13.69 -13.43 -8.42
N ASP A 115 13.88 -14.40 -9.32
CA ASP A 115 15.21 -14.70 -9.85
C ASP A 115 15.71 -13.66 -10.85
N PHE A 116 14.80 -13.13 -11.69
CA PHE A 116 15.20 -12.29 -12.82
C PHE A 116 14.07 -11.36 -13.25
N ILE A 117 14.43 -10.12 -13.61
CA ILE A 117 13.57 -9.14 -14.28
C ILE A 117 14.34 -8.37 -15.34
N VAL A 118 13.68 -8.08 -16.46
CA VAL A 118 14.22 -7.21 -17.50
C VAL A 118 13.20 -6.15 -17.90
N GLU A 119 13.65 -4.91 -17.88
CA GLU A 119 12.86 -3.76 -18.28
C GLU A 119 13.77 -2.62 -18.77
N TYR A 120 13.16 -1.58 -19.36
CA TYR A 120 13.89 -0.39 -19.77
C TYR A 120 14.56 0.30 -18.58
N ILE A 121 15.75 0.84 -18.78
CA ILE A 121 16.62 1.41 -17.73
C ILE A 121 15.95 2.48 -16.86
N ALA A 122 14.91 3.18 -17.36
CA ALA A 122 14.17 4.17 -16.58
C ALA A 122 13.49 3.56 -15.34
N GLN A 123 13.23 2.24 -15.33
CA GLN A 123 12.59 1.54 -14.21
C GLN A 123 13.46 1.51 -12.94
N THR A 124 14.74 1.80 -13.04
CA THR A 124 15.62 2.02 -11.87
C THR A 124 15.19 3.22 -11.01
N ARG A 125 14.36 4.12 -11.55
CA ARG A 125 13.76 5.29 -10.87
C ARG A 125 12.23 5.22 -10.81
N ALA A 126 11.64 4.09 -11.24
CA ALA A 126 10.21 3.84 -11.23
C ALA A 126 9.93 2.45 -10.66
N TRP A 127 9.43 1.51 -11.43
CA TRP A 127 8.94 0.22 -10.93
C TRP A 127 9.95 -0.54 -10.05
N PHE A 128 11.22 -0.63 -10.46
CA PHE A 128 12.26 -1.30 -9.66
C PHE A 128 12.48 -0.61 -8.32
N TYR A 129 12.47 0.72 -8.29
CA TYR A 129 12.58 1.49 -7.06
C TYR A 129 11.40 1.22 -6.11
N TYR A 130 10.17 1.29 -6.63
CA TYR A 130 8.98 1.10 -5.79
C TYR A 130 8.86 -0.35 -5.28
N MET A 131 9.13 -1.36 -6.11
CA MET A 131 9.24 -2.74 -5.66
C MET A 131 10.28 -2.89 -4.55
N HIS A 132 11.48 -2.35 -4.76
CA HIS A 132 12.56 -2.40 -3.78
C HIS A 132 12.14 -1.76 -2.45
N ALA A 133 11.63 -0.52 -2.49
CA ALA A 133 11.20 0.21 -1.31
C ALA A 133 10.16 -0.55 -0.49
N MET A 134 9.12 -1.09 -1.16
CA MET A 134 8.07 -1.86 -0.50
C MET A 134 8.57 -3.19 0.07
N ASN A 135 9.36 -3.93 -0.69
CA ASN A 135 9.82 -5.25 -0.25
C ASN A 135 10.85 -5.15 0.88
N VAL A 136 11.72 -4.15 0.85
CA VAL A 136 12.63 -3.88 1.98
C VAL A 136 11.85 -3.46 3.23
N ALA A 137 10.83 -2.61 3.08
CA ALA A 137 10.00 -2.19 4.21
C ALA A 137 9.19 -3.35 4.83
N LEU A 138 8.70 -4.28 4.02
CA LEU A 138 7.83 -5.38 4.47
C LEU A 138 8.61 -6.64 4.88
N PHE A 139 9.69 -6.97 4.17
CA PHE A 139 10.39 -8.24 4.31
C PHE A 139 11.87 -8.10 4.71
N GLY A 140 12.42 -6.89 4.67
CA GLY A 140 13.84 -6.63 4.93
C GLY A 140 14.77 -7.11 3.80
N GLU A 141 14.23 -7.48 2.64
CA GLU A 141 14.96 -8.10 1.53
C GLU A 141 14.64 -7.41 0.20
N ASN A 142 15.56 -7.58 -0.77
CA ASN A 142 15.31 -7.18 -2.15
C ASN A 142 14.19 -8.03 -2.77
N SER A 143 13.41 -7.41 -3.67
CA SER A 143 12.37 -8.12 -4.44
C SER A 143 12.94 -9.09 -5.48
N LEU A 144 14.18 -8.87 -5.93
CA LEU A 144 14.79 -9.55 -7.07
C LEU A 144 16.27 -9.85 -6.79
N ARG A 145 16.71 -11.02 -7.29
CA ARG A 145 18.13 -11.43 -7.24
C ARG A 145 18.94 -10.80 -8.36
N THR A 146 18.35 -10.67 -9.55
CA THR A 146 19.00 -10.14 -10.75
C THR A 146 18.07 -9.23 -11.54
N SER A 147 18.58 -8.08 -11.99
CA SER A 147 17.89 -7.16 -12.90
C SER A 147 18.79 -6.77 -14.06
N LEU A 148 18.25 -6.68 -15.27
CA LEU A 148 18.91 -6.18 -16.47
C LEU A 148 18.14 -4.99 -17.05
#